data_f8cb3eafb31ed216145d471b9271e7c7
#
_entry.id   f8cb3eafb31ed216145d471b9271e7c7
#
_cell.length_a   1.000
_cell.length_b   1.000
_cell.length_c   1.000
_cell.angle_alpha   90.00
_cell.angle_beta   90.00
_cell.angle_gamma   90.00
#
_symmetry.space_group_name_H-M   'P 1'
#
loop_
_entity.id
_entity.type
_entity.pdbx_description
1 polymer ?
#
loop_
_entity_poly.entity_id
_entity_poly.type
_entity_poly.pdbx_seq_one_letter_code
_entity_poly.pdbx_strand_id
1 'polypeptide(L)'
;MTLLHFSRRTHLYLGLGLLPWFLVYAVSSIPFSHNQYFESLDKAKGLPNWTPRFERHYEIAIPETGSLRPAGARILKDTGIQGAFGAYRQGPNQINVYVHSFWKSTQLKYFIAEKRLVAEDKRFRWDHFLTGMHAKGGFEQGGLHDVWGVIVDFVCLGMLLWVLTGVLMWWKLPSTRAWGWAALAAGCASFALFLVAL
;
A
#
# COMPACT_ATOMS: atom_id res chain seq x y z
N MET A 1 -33.20 -0.55 -25.75
CA MET A 1 -31.73 -0.74 -25.66
C MET A 1 -31.47 -2.19 -25.30
N THR A 2 -30.70 -2.95 -26.07
CA THR A 2 -30.39 -4.35 -25.72
C THR A 2 -29.39 -4.42 -24.60
N LEU A 3 -29.50 -5.44 -23.74
CA LEU A 3 -28.56 -5.68 -22.63
C LEU A 3 -27.10 -5.67 -23.11
N LEU A 4 -26.83 -6.26 -24.27
CA LEU A 4 -25.49 -6.30 -24.86
C LEU A 4 -24.97 -4.89 -25.21
N HIS A 5 -25.82 -4.02 -25.73
CA HIS A 5 -25.45 -2.64 -26.04
C HIS A 5 -25.10 -1.84 -24.78
N PHE A 6 -25.89 -2.01 -23.72
CA PHE A 6 -25.62 -1.42 -22.43
C PHE A 6 -24.28 -1.94 -21.85
N SER A 7 -24.06 -3.27 -21.82
CA SER A 7 -22.82 -3.86 -21.33
C SER A 7 -21.58 -3.37 -22.08
N ARG A 8 -21.64 -3.21 -23.41
CA ARG A 8 -20.51 -2.68 -24.18
C ARG A 8 -20.14 -1.24 -23.81
N ARG A 9 -21.14 -0.38 -23.64
CA ARG A 9 -20.89 1.01 -23.22
C ARG A 9 -20.36 1.08 -21.79
N THR A 10 -20.98 0.35 -20.87
CA THR A 10 -20.53 0.27 -19.48
C THR A 10 -19.10 -0.23 -19.38
N HIS A 11 -18.78 -1.32 -20.09
CA HIS A 11 -17.41 -1.86 -20.12
C HIS A 11 -16.39 -0.86 -20.66
N LEU A 12 -16.72 -0.14 -21.74
CA LEU A 12 -15.85 0.88 -22.31
C LEU A 12 -15.59 2.03 -21.34
N TYR A 13 -16.66 2.60 -20.77
CA TYR A 13 -16.50 3.74 -19.86
C TYR A 13 -15.83 3.36 -18.53
N LEU A 14 -16.14 2.17 -18.00
CA LEU A 14 -15.43 1.65 -16.83
C LEU A 14 -13.95 1.42 -17.14
N GLY A 15 -13.62 0.82 -18.31
CA GLY A 15 -12.23 0.62 -18.71
C GLY A 15 -11.45 1.93 -18.83
N LEU A 16 -12.04 2.96 -19.44
CA LEU A 16 -11.41 4.28 -19.53
C LEU A 16 -11.27 4.96 -18.17
N GLY A 17 -12.30 4.89 -17.32
CA GLY A 17 -12.24 5.49 -15.97
C GLY A 17 -11.29 4.77 -15.03
N LEU A 18 -11.13 3.46 -15.16
CA LEU A 18 -10.23 2.64 -14.35
C LEU A 18 -8.79 2.60 -14.90
N LEU A 19 -8.55 3.07 -16.12
CA LEU A 19 -7.24 2.99 -16.77
C LEU A 19 -6.10 3.56 -15.91
N PRO A 20 -6.21 4.76 -15.31
CA PRO A 20 -5.14 5.28 -14.45
C PRO A 20 -4.83 4.37 -13.25
N TRP A 21 -5.86 3.78 -12.65
CA TRP A 21 -5.74 2.86 -11.53
C TRP A 21 -5.06 1.55 -11.92
N PHE A 22 -5.44 0.96 -13.05
CA PHE A 22 -4.77 -0.23 -13.59
C PHE A 22 -3.29 0.03 -13.86
N LEU A 23 -2.96 1.18 -14.47
CA LEU A 23 -1.57 1.54 -14.73
C LEU A 23 -0.77 1.71 -13.43
N VAL A 24 -1.32 2.43 -12.45
CA VAL A 24 -0.66 2.61 -11.15
C VAL A 24 -0.44 1.26 -10.46
N TYR A 25 -1.46 0.41 -10.36
CA TYR A 25 -1.32 -0.89 -9.72
C TYR A 25 -0.39 -1.83 -10.49
N ALA A 26 -0.44 -1.86 -11.82
CA ALA A 26 0.45 -2.69 -12.63
C ALA A 26 1.91 -2.27 -12.47
N VAL A 27 2.20 -0.98 -12.59
CA VAL A 27 3.57 -0.45 -12.47
C VAL A 27 4.09 -0.59 -11.05
N SER A 28 3.26 -0.33 -10.02
CA SER A 28 3.65 -0.42 -8.62
C SER A 28 3.86 -1.87 -8.14
N SER A 29 3.25 -2.85 -8.78
CA SER A 29 3.47 -4.27 -8.47
C SER A 29 4.91 -4.72 -8.72
N ILE A 30 5.60 -4.10 -9.69
CA ILE A 30 6.99 -4.44 -10.01
C ILE A 30 7.92 -4.18 -8.81
N PRO A 31 8.04 -2.94 -8.30
CA PRO A 31 8.89 -2.69 -7.14
C PRO A 31 8.36 -3.34 -5.86
N PHE A 32 7.05 -3.53 -5.73
CA PHE A 32 6.46 -4.25 -4.60
C PHE A 32 6.96 -5.71 -4.55
N SER A 33 6.97 -6.41 -5.68
CA SER A 33 7.42 -7.80 -5.76
C SER A 33 8.94 -7.96 -5.78
N HIS A 34 9.68 -6.92 -6.20
CA HIS A 34 11.13 -6.96 -6.37
C HIS A 34 11.87 -6.01 -5.39
N ASN A 35 11.33 -5.80 -4.21
CA ASN A 35 11.89 -4.86 -3.22
C ASN A 35 13.37 -5.13 -2.90
N GLN A 36 13.76 -6.39 -2.74
CA GLN A 36 15.16 -6.78 -2.47
C GLN A 36 16.13 -6.34 -3.57
N TYR A 37 15.71 -6.41 -4.83
CA TYR A 37 16.51 -5.94 -5.96
C TYR A 37 16.77 -4.44 -5.87
N PHE A 38 15.73 -3.64 -5.64
CA PHE A 38 15.86 -2.19 -5.51
C PHE A 38 16.68 -1.78 -4.29
N GLU A 39 16.58 -2.50 -3.17
CA GLU A 39 17.43 -2.27 -2.00
C GLU A 39 18.91 -2.59 -2.26
N SER A 40 19.18 -3.64 -3.04
CA SER A 40 20.57 -4.01 -3.39
C SER A 40 21.26 -2.95 -4.24
N LEU A 41 20.53 -2.27 -5.12
CA LEU A 41 21.06 -1.17 -5.92
C LEU A 41 21.53 0.01 -5.06
N ASP A 42 20.82 0.32 -3.98
CA ASP A 42 21.20 1.39 -3.08
C ASP A 42 22.39 1.02 -2.19
N LYS A 43 22.39 -0.22 -1.69
CA LYS A 43 23.55 -0.75 -0.94
C LYS A 43 24.82 -0.72 -1.78
N ALA A 44 24.74 -1.09 -3.06
CA ALA A 44 25.86 -1.04 -3.98
C ALA A 44 26.39 0.39 -4.21
N LYS A 45 25.53 1.41 -4.10
CA LYS A 45 25.91 2.83 -4.20
C LYS A 45 26.37 3.44 -2.88
N GLY A 46 26.36 2.69 -1.77
CA GLY A 46 26.68 3.21 -0.44
C GLY A 46 25.71 4.26 0.09
N LEU A 47 24.50 4.34 -0.45
CA LEU A 47 23.52 5.35 -0.07
C LEU A 47 22.71 4.89 1.15
N PRO A 48 22.62 5.70 2.22
CA PRO A 48 21.85 5.34 3.40
C PRO A 48 20.35 5.39 3.09
N ASN A 49 19.60 4.41 3.59
CA ASN A 49 18.13 4.38 3.48
C ASN A 49 17.46 5.42 4.40
N TRP A 50 18.14 5.75 5.49
CA TRP A 50 17.67 6.68 6.52
C TRP A 50 18.65 7.80 6.70
N THR A 51 18.15 9.02 6.79
CA THR A 51 18.96 10.23 7.08
C THR A 51 18.56 10.76 8.45
N PRO A 52 19.51 11.02 9.36
CA PRO A 52 19.20 11.56 10.67
C PRO A 52 18.55 12.95 10.53
N ARG A 53 17.49 13.19 11.29
CA ARG A 53 16.75 14.47 11.32
C ARG A 53 17.04 15.24 12.60
N PHE A 54 16.88 14.57 13.76
CA PHE A 54 17.27 15.09 15.07
C PHE A 54 17.43 13.96 16.06
N GLU A 55 18.16 14.26 17.12
CA GLU A 55 18.28 13.45 18.32
C GLU A 55 18.10 14.35 19.54
N ARG A 56 17.32 13.91 20.52
CA ARG A 56 17.10 14.69 21.74
C ARG A 56 16.78 13.82 22.94
N HIS A 57 17.03 14.35 24.12
CA HIS A 57 16.50 13.78 25.37
C HIS A 57 14.96 13.93 25.37
N TYR A 58 14.26 12.87 25.75
CA TYR A 58 12.81 12.85 25.78
C TYR A 58 12.29 11.89 26.85
N GLU A 59 11.34 12.36 27.67
CA GLU A 59 10.75 11.55 28.70
C GLU A 59 9.25 11.35 28.45
N ILE A 60 8.85 10.10 28.43
CA ILE A 60 7.45 9.71 28.32
C ILE A 60 7.19 8.44 29.11
N ALA A 61 6.05 8.38 29.78
CA ALA A 61 5.59 7.14 30.39
C ALA A 61 5.13 6.16 29.30
N ILE A 62 5.70 4.98 29.30
CA ILE A 62 5.38 3.92 28.33
C ILE A 62 4.57 2.85 29.05
N PRO A 63 3.42 2.44 28.53
CA PRO A 63 2.68 1.31 29.07
C PRO A 63 3.49 0.03 28.89
N GLU A 64 3.58 -0.76 29.95
CA GLU A 64 4.26 -2.06 29.91
C GLU A 64 3.51 -3.07 29.05
N THR A 65 2.19 -3.00 29.09
CA THR A 65 1.27 -3.88 28.33
C THR A 65 0.22 -3.05 27.59
N GLY A 66 -0.27 -3.56 26.46
CA GLY A 66 -1.34 -2.93 25.68
C GLY A 66 -0.83 -2.12 24.48
N SER A 67 -1.69 -1.23 23.97
CA SER A 67 -1.43 -0.46 22.77
C SER A 67 -0.41 0.65 22.99
N LEU A 68 0.61 0.71 22.15
CA LEU A 68 1.59 1.80 22.12
C LEU A 68 1.11 3.03 21.34
N ARG A 69 -0.08 2.95 20.73
CA ARG A 69 -0.62 4.04 19.91
C ARG A 69 -0.78 5.37 20.67
N PRO A 70 -1.23 5.42 21.94
CA PRO A 70 -1.29 6.66 22.70
C PRO A 70 0.09 7.29 22.94
N ALA A 71 1.10 6.48 23.25
CA ALA A 71 2.48 6.95 23.43
C ALA A 71 3.04 7.49 22.10
N GLY A 72 2.84 6.77 21.00
CA GLY A 72 3.20 7.22 19.66
C GLY A 72 2.54 8.53 19.28
N ALA A 73 1.24 8.68 19.53
CA ALA A 73 0.50 9.93 19.27
C ALA A 73 1.06 11.11 20.05
N ARG A 74 1.43 10.91 21.31
CA ARG A 74 2.06 11.95 22.13
C ARG A 74 3.44 12.35 21.60
N ILE A 75 4.28 11.37 21.26
CA ILE A 75 5.59 11.62 20.65
C ILE A 75 5.43 12.46 19.37
N LEU A 76 4.48 12.13 18.50
CA LEU A 76 4.21 12.88 17.29
C LEU A 76 3.75 14.30 17.55
N LYS A 77 2.83 14.48 18.50
CA LYS A 77 2.37 15.81 18.91
C LYS A 77 3.52 16.68 19.42
N ASP A 78 4.37 16.13 20.30
CA ASP A 78 5.48 16.87 20.91
C ASP A 78 6.64 17.14 19.91
N THR A 79 6.72 16.36 18.84
CA THR A 79 7.71 16.56 17.76
C THR A 79 7.19 17.40 16.61
N GLY A 80 5.89 17.67 16.55
CA GLY A 80 5.25 18.37 15.42
C GLY A 80 5.19 17.57 14.13
N ILE A 81 5.43 16.24 14.18
CA ILE A 81 5.38 15.36 13.02
C ILE A 81 3.96 14.88 12.85
N GLN A 82 3.40 15.07 11.65
CA GLN A 82 2.05 14.68 11.30
C GLN A 82 2.06 13.56 10.26
N GLY A 83 1.07 12.69 10.32
CA GLY A 83 0.85 11.63 9.34
C GLY A 83 0.29 10.36 9.97
N ALA A 84 -0.03 9.42 9.08
CA ALA A 84 -0.40 8.06 9.43
C ALA A 84 0.74 7.36 10.16
N PHE A 85 0.48 6.76 11.31
CA PHE A 85 1.54 6.14 12.06
C PHE A 85 1.17 4.78 12.65
N GLY A 86 2.18 3.92 12.73
CA GLY A 86 2.19 2.73 13.56
C GLY A 86 3.18 2.89 14.71
N ALA A 87 2.85 2.36 15.88
CA ALA A 87 3.76 2.31 17.03
C ALA A 87 3.90 0.85 17.47
N TYR A 88 5.12 0.37 17.55
CA TYR A 88 5.43 -1.01 17.94
C TYR A 88 6.72 -1.08 18.76
N ARG A 89 6.83 -2.13 19.57
CA ARG A 89 8.01 -2.37 20.40
C ARG A 89 9.03 -3.19 19.61
N GLN A 90 10.25 -2.69 19.56
CA GLN A 90 11.39 -3.40 18.98
C GLN A 90 12.35 -3.83 20.09
N GLY A 91 12.07 -4.99 20.69
CA GLY A 91 12.79 -5.46 21.85
C GLY A 91 12.37 -4.76 23.16
N PRO A 92 13.04 -5.07 24.28
CA PRO A 92 12.62 -4.60 25.61
C PRO A 92 12.84 -3.11 25.84
N ASN A 93 13.84 -2.51 25.19
CA ASN A 93 14.30 -1.15 25.46
C ASN A 93 14.01 -0.14 24.33
N GLN A 94 13.33 -0.53 23.27
CA GLN A 94 13.12 0.34 22.11
C GLN A 94 11.67 0.32 21.65
N ILE A 95 11.13 1.50 21.40
CA ILE A 95 9.84 1.71 20.72
C ILE A 95 10.09 2.46 19.42
N ASN A 96 9.49 1.97 18.36
CA ASN A 96 9.50 2.62 17.05
C ASN A 96 8.12 3.18 16.75
N VAL A 97 8.09 4.44 16.33
CA VAL A 97 6.93 5.09 15.75
C VAL A 97 7.26 5.39 14.30
N TYR A 98 6.58 4.71 13.40
CA TYR A 98 6.79 4.88 11.96
C TYR A 98 5.64 5.71 11.38
N VAL A 99 5.98 6.86 10.81
CA VAL A 99 5.02 7.75 10.16
C VAL A 99 5.06 7.49 8.65
N HIS A 100 3.91 7.04 8.14
CA HIS A 100 3.77 6.73 6.72
C HIS A 100 3.43 7.98 5.93
N SER A 101 4.19 8.26 4.89
CA SER A 101 3.86 9.25 3.88
C SER A 101 4.35 8.78 2.52
N PHE A 102 3.66 9.15 1.46
CA PHE A 102 4.12 8.85 0.10
C PHE A 102 5.46 9.51 -0.23
N TRP A 103 5.63 10.76 0.22
CA TRP A 103 6.79 11.57 -0.15
C TRP A 103 7.91 11.47 0.87
N LYS A 104 7.58 11.36 2.14
CA LYS A 104 8.56 11.42 3.23
C LYS A 104 8.07 10.63 4.43
N SER A 105 8.48 9.36 4.52
CA SER A 105 8.26 8.57 5.73
C SER A 105 9.31 8.92 6.78
N THR A 106 8.89 8.99 8.04
CA THR A 106 9.76 9.30 9.18
C THR A 106 9.67 8.19 10.22
N GLN A 107 10.80 7.75 10.73
CA GLN A 107 10.89 6.82 11.84
C GLN A 107 11.39 7.54 13.08
N LEU A 108 10.68 7.34 14.19
CA LEU A 108 11.07 7.81 15.51
C LEU A 108 11.41 6.60 16.36
N LYS A 109 12.67 6.50 16.79
CA LYS A 109 13.19 5.45 17.67
C LYS A 109 13.32 6.02 19.07
N TYR A 110 12.54 5.51 20.00
CA TYR A 110 12.64 5.89 21.41
C TYR A 110 13.34 4.80 22.21
N PHE A 111 14.48 5.14 22.76
CA PHE A 111 15.28 4.28 23.65
C PHE A 111 14.89 4.56 25.09
N ILE A 112 14.22 3.59 25.74
CA ILE A 112 13.57 3.77 27.03
C ILE A 112 14.60 4.02 28.14
N ALA A 113 15.64 3.19 28.24
CA ALA A 113 16.66 3.30 29.28
C ALA A 113 17.49 4.58 29.17
N GLU A 114 17.74 5.03 27.95
CA GLU A 114 18.54 6.22 27.67
C GLU A 114 17.72 7.51 27.67
N LYS A 115 16.37 7.40 27.72
CA LYS A 115 15.44 8.51 27.53
C LYS A 115 15.77 9.34 26.29
N ARG A 116 16.13 8.66 25.22
CA ARG A 116 16.66 9.23 23.97
C ARG A 116 15.69 8.99 22.83
N LEU A 117 15.32 10.06 22.15
CA LEU A 117 14.46 10.03 20.96
C LEU A 117 15.28 10.42 19.73
N VAL A 118 15.36 9.51 18.76
CA VAL A 118 16.04 9.71 17.47
C VAL A 118 14.98 9.73 16.38
N ALA A 119 14.98 10.76 15.55
CA ALA A 119 14.16 10.85 14.37
C ALA A 119 15.01 10.72 13.12
N GLU A 120 14.56 9.89 12.19
CA GLU A 120 15.21 9.64 10.91
C GLU A 120 14.18 9.75 9.79
N ASP A 121 14.55 10.43 8.72
CA ASP A 121 13.72 10.53 7.52
C ASP A 121 14.14 9.48 6.51
N LYS A 122 13.18 8.78 5.91
CA LYS A 122 13.45 7.83 4.85
C LYS A 122 13.82 8.59 3.57
N ARG A 123 14.93 8.21 2.96
CA ARG A 123 15.34 8.80 1.68
C ARG A 123 14.27 8.52 0.62
N PHE A 124 13.91 9.55 -0.14
CA PHE A 124 12.94 9.39 -1.22
C PHE A 124 13.49 8.45 -2.29
N ARG A 125 12.66 7.48 -2.67
CA ARG A 125 12.89 6.53 -3.77
C ARG A 125 11.59 6.30 -4.50
N TRP A 126 11.64 6.28 -5.82
CA TRP A 126 10.46 6.05 -6.65
C TRP A 126 9.81 4.69 -6.42
N ASP A 127 10.61 3.64 -6.20
CA ASP A 127 10.10 2.32 -5.88
C ASP A 127 9.37 2.27 -4.54
N HIS A 128 9.84 2.97 -3.50
CA HIS A 128 9.13 3.10 -2.23
C HIS A 128 7.85 3.91 -2.35
N PHE A 129 7.85 4.97 -3.19
CA PHE A 129 6.64 5.74 -3.47
C PHE A 129 5.58 4.87 -4.14
N LEU A 130 5.94 4.12 -5.19
CA LEU A 130 5.04 3.23 -5.90
C LEU A 130 4.54 2.09 -5.00
N THR A 131 5.44 1.45 -4.23
CA THR A 131 5.06 0.42 -3.25
C THR A 131 4.11 0.98 -2.19
N GLY A 132 4.36 2.20 -1.71
CA GLY A 132 3.50 2.90 -0.77
C GLY A 132 2.10 3.16 -1.32
N MET A 133 1.98 3.55 -2.58
CA MET A 133 0.69 3.69 -3.27
C MET A 133 -0.05 2.36 -3.39
N HIS A 134 0.68 1.27 -3.72
CA HIS A 134 0.11 -0.07 -3.84
C HIS A 134 -0.45 -0.58 -2.50
N ALA A 135 0.29 -0.38 -1.43
CA ALA A 135 -0.01 -0.91 -0.09
C ALA A 135 -0.81 0.05 0.81
N LYS A 136 -1.23 1.23 0.29
CA LYS A 136 -1.92 2.20 1.14
C LYS A 136 -3.32 1.75 1.50
N GLY A 137 -3.54 1.51 2.81
CA GLY A 137 -4.87 1.33 3.40
C GLY A 137 -5.66 2.65 3.48
N GLY A 138 -6.97 2.51 3.69
CA GLY A 138 -7.88 3.59 4.02
C GLY A 138 -8.43 3.44 5.44
N PHE A 139 -9.26 4.38 5.89
CA PHE A 139 -10.00 4.35 7.16
C PHE A 139 -9.16 4.29 8.44
N GLU A 140 -7.88 4.63 8.38
CA GLU A 140 -7.00 4.51 9.55
C GLU A 140 -6.97 5.79 10.42
N GLN A 141 -7.32 6.97 9.89
CA GLN A 141 -7.03 8.25 10.55
C GLN A 141 -8.04 9.38 10.34
N GLY A 142 -9.16 9.13 9.68
CA GLY A 142 -10.15 10.16 9.34
C GLY A 142 -9.72 11.10 8.20
N GLY A 143 -10.61 11.99 7.79
CA GLY A 143 -10.35 13.02 6.79
C GLY A 143 -10.00 12.48 5.41
N LEU A 144 -8.89 12.95 4.83
CA LEU A 144 -8.45 12.53 3.49
C LEU A 144 -8.14 11.05 3.37
N HIS A 145 -7.80 10.35 4.47
CA HIS A 145 -7.57 8.91 4.46
C HIS A 145 -8.87 8.13 4.25
N ASP A 146 -9.95 8.59 4.84
CA ASP A 146 -11.27 7.97 4.65
C ASP A 146 -11.78 8.22 3.22
N VAL A 147 -11.56 9.43 2.68
CA VAL A 147 -11.86 9.72 1.27
C VAL A 147 -11.08 8.81 0.34
N TRP A 148 -9.79 8.58 0.61
CA TRP A 148 -8.98 7.62 -0.14
C TRP A 148 -9.56 6.21 -0.08
N GLY A 149 -9.94 5.73 1.12
CA GLY A 149 -10.58 4.43 1.30
C GLY A 149 -11.84 4.29 0.46
N VAL A 150 -12.74 5.27 0.53
CA VAL A 150 -13.98 5.30 -0.27
C VAL A 150 -13.70 5.26 -1.78
N ILE A 151 -12.71 6.03 -2.25
CA ILE A 151 -12.33 6.02 -3.68
C ILE A 151 -11.82 4.62 -4.08
N VAL A 152 -10.98 4.00 -3.27
CA VAL A 152 -10.48 2.63 -3.53
C VAL A 152 -11.63 1.63 -3.58
N ASP A 153 -12.61 1.71 -2.68
CA ASP A 153 -13.80 0.85 -2.70
C ASP A 153 -14.59 1.00 -4.01
N PHE A 154 -14.80 2.24 -4.48
CA PHE A 154 -15.43 2.50 -5.77
C PHE A 154 -14.62 1.95 -6.95
N VAL A 155 -13.30 2.08 -6.91
CA VAL A 155 -12.39 1.50 -7.93
C VAL A 155 -12.51 -0.02 -7.93
N CYS A 156 -12.49 -0.66 -6.76
CA CYS A 156 -12.64 -2.12 -6.65
C CYS A 156 -13.99 -2.60 -7.20
N LEU A 157 -15.09 -1.92 -6.82
CA LEU A 157 -16.43 -2.21 -7.35
C LEU A 157 -16.46 -2.02 -8.87
N GLY A 158 -15.88 -0.94 -9.37
CA GLY A 158 -15.75 -0.67 -10.79
C GLY A 158 -14.99 -1.78 -11.54
N MET A 159 -13.89 -2.28 -10.97
CA MET A 159 -13.14 -3.42 -11.53
C MET A 159 -13.98 -4.69 -11.59
N LEU A 160 -14.73 -5.00 -10.54
CA LEU A 160 -15.64 -6.16 -10.54
C LEU A 160 -16.71 -6.03 -11.64
N LEU A 161 -17.34 -4.87 -11.77
CA LEU A 161 -18.32 -4.61 -12.81
C LEU A 161 -17.69 -4.66 -14.21
N TRP A 162 -16.47 -4.17 -14.35
CA TRP A 162 -15.72 -4.24 -15.62
C TRP A 162 -15.47 -5.69 -16.04
N VAL A 163 -15.02 -6.54 -15.12
CA VAL A 163 -14.84 -7.98 -15.37
C VAL A 163 -16.16 -8.65 -15.72
N LEU A 164 -17.24 -8.41 -14.94
CA LEU A 164 -18.53 -9.00 -15.20
C LEU A 164 -19.10 -8.61 -16.58
N THR A 165 -18.99 -7.34 -16.95
CA THR A 165 -19.42 -6.89 -18.28
C THR A 165 -18.58 -7.49 -19.41
N GLY A 166 -17.27 -7.67 -19.18
CA GLY A 166 -16.38 -8.37 -20.10
C GLY A 166 -16.78 -9.83 -20.33
N VAL A 167 -17.04 -10.56 -19.25
CA VAL A 167 -17.51 -11.96 -19.28
C VAL A 167 -18.85 -12.07 -20.00
N LEU A 168 -19.80 -11.17 -19.73
CA LEU A 168 -21.10 -11.14 -20.42
C LEU A 168 -20.96 -10.92 -21.92
N MET A 169 -20.07 -10.01 -22.34
CA MET A 169 -19.81 -9.78 -23.76
C MET A 169 -19.13 -10.98 -24.42
N TRP A 170 -18.11 -11.54 -23.80
CA TRP A 170 -17.43 -12.75 -24.29
C TRP A 170 -18.41 -13.92 -24.44
N TRP A 171 -19.30 -14.14 -23.46
CA TRP A 171 -20.30 -15.22 -23.51
C TRP A 171 -21.21 -15.12 -24.73
N LYS A 172 -21.45 -13.92 -25.23
CA LYS A 172 -22.26 -13.66 -26.43
C LYS A 172 -21.50 -13.82 -27.76
N LEU A 173 -20.21 -14.16 -27.73
CA LEU A 173 -19.34 -14.36 -28.91
C LEU A 173 -19.03 -15.85 -29.11
N PRO A 174 -19.83 -16.60 -29.88
CA PRO A 174 -19.64 -18.06 -30.04
C PRO A 174 -18.27 -18.44 -30.60
N SER A 175 -17.74 -17.66 -31.56
CA SER A 175 -16.46 -17.92 -32.19
C SER A 175 -15.24 -17.89 -31.28
N THR A 176 -15.32 -17.21 -30.14
CA THR A 176 -14.21 -17.04 -29.19
C THR A 176 -14.38 -17.83 -27.90
N ARG A 177 -15.49 -18.56 -27.72
CA ARG A 177 -15.78 -19.25 -26.45
C ARG A 177 -14.75 -20.30 -26.08
N ALA A 178 -14.26 -21.10 -27.02
CA ALA A 178 -13.26 -22.12 -26.75
C ALA A 178 -11.97 -21.53 -26.20
N TRP A 179 -11.47 -20.46 -26.82
CA TRP A 179 -10.29 -19.75 -26.36
C TRP A 179 -10.50 -19.06 -25.02
N GLY A 180 -11.69 -18.50 -24.78
CA GLY A 180 -12.02 -17.91 -23.48
C GLY A 180 -12.07 -18.94 -22.36
N TRP A 181 -12.61 -20.14 -22.60
CA TRP A 181 -12.55 -21.22 -21.62
C TRP A 181 -11.13 -21.69 -21.35
N ALA A 182 -10.30 -21.79 -22.39
CA ALA A 182 -8.88 -22.13 -22.23
C ALA A 182 -8.13 -21.08 -21.38
N ALA A 183 -8.34 -19.80 -21.66
CA ALA A 183 -7.74 -18.70 -20.89
C ALA A 183 -8.23 -18.69 -19.43
N LEU A 184 -9.53 -18.88 -19.20
CA LEU A 184 -10.09 -18.93 -17.84
C LEU A 184 -9.54 -20.12 -17.05
N ALA A 185 -9.50 -21.30 -17.68
CA ALA A 185 -8.93 -22.49 -17.06
C ALA A 185 -7.44 -22.33 -16.72
N ALA A 186 -6.65 -21.73 -17.62
CA ALA A 186 -5.24 -21.45 -17.38
C ALA A 186 -5.06 -20.45 -16.21
N GLY A 187 -5.89 -19.39 -16.16
CA GLY A 187 -5.88 -18.43 -15.06
C GLY A 187 -6.24 -19.07 -13.71
N CYS A 188 -7.31 -19.87 -13.66
CA CYS A 188 -7.69 -20.60 -12.45
C CYS A 188 -6.66 -21.62 -12.02
N ALA A 189 -6.07 -22.36 -12.96
CA ALA A 189 -5.04 -23.37 -12.66
C ALA A 189 -3.77 -22.70 -12.12
N SER A 190 -3.30 -21.59 -12.70
CA SER A 190 -2.14 -20.86 -12.20
C SER A 190 -2.40 -20.32 -10.78
N PHE A 191 -3.59 -19.75 -10.54
CA PHE A 191 -3.95 -19.25 -9.21
C PHE A 191 -4.02 -20.38 -8.17
N ALA A 192 -4.67 -21.51 -8.50
CA ALA A 192 -4.73 -22.68 -7.63
C ALA A 192 -3.35 -23.26 -7.33
N LEU A 193 -2.46 -23.31 -8.35
CA LEU A 193 -1.07 -23.77 -8.16
C LEU A 193 -0.35 -22.91 -7.11
N PHE A 194 -0.47 -21.59 -7.19
CA PHE A 194 0.16 -20.68 -6.21
C PHE A 194 -0.45 -20.81 -4.82
N LEU A 195 -1.76 -21.00 -4.69
CA LEU A 195 -2.39 -21.23 -3.39
C LEU A 195 -1.92 -22.51 -2.68
N VAL A 196 -1.53 -23.52 -3.44
CA VAL A 196 -1.03 -24.79 -2.87
C VAL A 196 0.48 -24.76 -2.64
N ALA A 197 1.22 -23.98 -3.45
CA ALA A 197 2.69 -23.91 -3.39
C ALA A 197 3.23 -22.92 -2.36
N LEU A 198 2.42 -21.92 -1.92
CA LEU A 198 2.76 -20.89 -0.92
C LEU A 198 2.10 -21.18 0.42
#